data_b6aa182d5f62ea570c8ca5ff93ef7fd7
#
_entry.id   b6aa182d5f62ea570c8ca5ff93ef7fd7
#
_cell.length_a   1.000
_cell.length_b   1.000
_cell.length_c   1.000
_cell.angle_alpha   90.00
_cell.angle_beta   90.00
_cell.angle_gamma   90.00
#
_symmetry.space_group_name_H-M   'P 1'
#
loop_
_entity.id
_entity.type
_entity.pdbx_description
1 polymer ?
#
loop_
_entity_poly.entity_id
_entity_poly.type
_entity_poly.pdbx_seq_one_letter_code
_entity_poly.pdbx_strand_id
1 'polypeptide(L)'
;MAKTLGTPWQKLGHEVPASELEGVDLYWRASNYLSVGQIYLRSNPLMRADFVDEKTGETRDFGRPDVKHRLVGHWGTTPGINFLFGHVNRLIADHNQNAIFLMGPGHGGPAGTAQSLLDGTYREIRPDITDDEAGLQKFFRQFSYPGGIPSHFAPETPGSIHEGGELGYTLSHAYGAVMDNPSLLAVAVVGDGE
;
A
#
# COMPACT_ATOMS: atom_id res chain seq x y z
N MET A 1 2.18 -20.17 -33.11
CA MET A 1 3.33 -20.78 -32.41
C MET A 1 3.48 -20.04 -31.08
N ALA A 2 3.10 -20.67 -29.97
CA ALA A 2 3.28 -20.09 -28.66
C ALA A 2 4.79 -19.97 -28.39
N LYS A 3 5.31 -18.76 -28.23
CA LYS A 3 6.65 -18.57 -27.69
C LYS A 3 6.63 -19.14 -26.27
N THR A 4 7.33 -20.24 -26.07
CA THR A 4 7.67 -20.74 -24.74
C THR A 4 8.34 -19.61 -24.02
N LEU A 5 7.65 -19.02 -23.03
CA LEU A 5 8.26 -18.11 -22.06
C LEU A 5 9.39 -18.91 -21.43
N GLY A 6 10.63 -18.56 -21.79
CA GLY A 6 11.80 -19.16 -21.17
C GLY A 6 11.63 -18.98 -19.65
N THR A 7 11.73 -20.09 -18.93
CA THR A 7 11.47 -20.14 -17.50
C THR A 7 12.31 -19.06 -16.79
N PRO A 8 11.69 -18.08 -16.12
CA PRO A 8 12.40 -17.02 -15.39
C PRO A 8 13.37 -17.57 -14.32
N TRP A 9 13.17 -18.82 -13.93
CA TRP A 9 13.90 -19.56 -12.91
C TRP A 9 15.35 -19.92 -13.28
N GLN A 10 15.74 -19.83 -14.56
CA GLN A 10 17.12 -20.08 -15.00
C GLN A 10 18.10 -18.95 -14.62
N LYS A 11 17.60 -17.83 -14.10
CA LYS A 11 18.43 -16.74 -13.57
C LYS A 11 18.57 -16.75 -12.03
N LEU A 12 18.08 -17.76 -11.35
CA LEU A 12 18.17 -17.95 -9.91
C LEU A 12 19.60 -18.29 -9.44
N GLY A 13 20.60 -17.64 -9.95
CA GLY A 13 22.00 -17.79 -9.55
C GLY A 13 22.74 -16.48 -9.61
N HIS A 14 22.08 -15.36 -9.91
CA HIS A 14 22.71 -14.06 -9.86
C HIS A 14 22.56 -13.50 -8.44
N GLU A 15 23.66 -13.16 -7.83
CA GLU A 15 23.67 -12.38 -6.60
C GLU A 15 22.96 -11.05 -6.87
N VAL A 16 21.95 -10.74 -6.08
CA VAL A 16 21.28 -9.44 -6.12
C VAL A 16 22.25 -8.41 -5.53
N PRO A 17 22.52 -7.30 -6.22
CA PRO A 17 23.38 -6.26 -5.68
C PRO A 17 22.90 -5.76 -4.31
N ALA A 18 23.82 -5.50 -3.40
CA ALA A 18 23.49 -5.00 -2.06
C ALA A 18 22.68 -3.72 -2.09
N SER A 19 22.99 -2.80 -3.02
CA SER A 19 22.24 -1.54 -3.22
C SER A 19 20.79 -1.76 -3.62
N GLU A 20 20.50 -2.82 -4.35
CA GLU A 20 19.16 -3.18 -4.76
C GLU A 20 18.36 -3.75 -3.58
N LEU A 21 19.00 -4.59 -2.75
CA LEU A 21 18.41 -5.10 -1.52
C LEU A 21 18.14 -3.97 -0.51
N GLU A 22 19.03 -3.01 -0.39
CA GLU A 22 18.86 -1.81 0.44
C GLU A 22 17.65 -0.99 -0.04
N GLY A 23 17.46 -0.84 -1.35
CA GLY A 23 16.31 -0.15 -1.93
C GLY A 23 14.99 -0.86 -1.61
N VAL A 24 14.94 -2.17 -1.73
CA VAL A 24 13.75 -2.98 -1.38
C VAL A 24 13.47 -2.91 0.12
N ASP A 25 14.49 -2.98 0.97
CA ASP A 25 14.34 -2.85 2.42
C ASP A 25 13.80 -1.47 2.81
N LEU A 26 14.35 -0.40 2.24
CA LEU A 26 13.89 0.96 2.49
C LEU A 26 12.42 1.14 2.07
N TYR A 27 12.05 0.63 0.90
CA TYR A 27 10.67 0.67 0.41
C TYR A 27 9.72 -0.11 1.33
N TRP A 28 10.10 -1.30 1.75
CA TRP A 28 9.34 -2.12 2.68
C TRP A 28 9.15 -1.44 4.05
N ARG A 29 10.21 -0.83 4.57
CA ARG A 29 10.15 -0.07 5.84
C ARG A 29 9.25 1.15 5.72
N ALA A 30 9.36 1.91 4.62
CA ALA A 30 8.50 3.06 4.36
C ALA A 30 7.02 2.66 4.26
N SER A 31 6.71 1.60 3.49
CA SER A 31 5.34 1.10 3.37
C SER A 31 4.78 0.57 4.68
N ASN A 32 5.59 -0.10 5.51
CA ASN A 32 5.20 -0.52 6.85
C ASN A 32 4.91 0.67 7.76
N TYR A 33 5.73 1.71 7.72
CA TYR A 33 5.51 2.93 8.49
C TYR A 33 4.20 3.63 8.08
N LEU A 34 3.96 3.78 6.79
CA LEU A 34 2.72 4.36 6.27
C LEU A 34 1.50 3.54 6.68
N SER A 35 1.62 2.22 6.69
CA SER A 35 0.54 1.32 7.11
C SER A 35 0.24 1.44 8.60
N VAL A 36 1.27 1.44 9.44
CA VAL A 36 1.12 1.65 10.90
C VAL A 36 0.50 3.02 11.19
N GLY A 37 0.97 4.05 10.51
CA GLY A 37 0.46 5.40 10.67
C GLY A 37 -1.03 5.50 10.39
N GLN A 38 -1.52 4.84 9.34
CA GLN A 38 -2.94 4.79 9.02
C GLN A 38 -3.78 4.14 10.14
N ILE A 39 -3.26 3.09 10.77
CA ILE A 39 -3.97 2.37 11.85
C ILE A 39 -3.95 3.18 13.15
N TYR A 40 -2.82 3.73 13.52
CA TYR A 40 -2.56 4.21 14.87
C TYR A 40 -2.47 5.72 15.00
N LEU A 41 -1.92 6.44 14.01
CA LEU A 41 -1.56 7.84 14.16
C LEU A 41 -2.67 8.79 13.70
N ARG A 42 -2.76 9.94 14.37
CA ARG A 42 -3.77 10.97 14.14
C ARG A 42 -3.17 12.34 13.84
N SER A 43 -2.27 12.84 14.67
CA SER A 43 -1.85 14.23 14.65
C SER A 43 -0.38 14.42 14.32
N ASN A 44 0.49 13.73 15.00
CA ASN A 44 1.94 13.84 14.87
C ASN A 44 2.49 12.68 14.03
N PRO A 45 2.46 12.80 12.70
CA PRO A 45 2.78 11.66 11.82
C PRO A 45 4.24 11.23 11.91
N LEU A 46 5.14 12.10 12.31
CA LEU A 46 6.57 11.81 12.45
C LEU A 46 6.98 11.48 13.89
N MET A 47 6.04 11.40 14.82
CA MET A 47 6.27 11.12 16.24
C MET A 47 7.34 12.05 16.85
N ARG A 48 7.31 13.32 16.49
CA ARG A 48 8.29 14.31 16.92
C ARG A 48 8.08 14.69 18.38
N ALA A 49 9.16 14.90 19.08
CA ALA A 49 9.13 15.41 20.46
C ALA A 49 8.82 16.93 20.55
N ASP A 50 8.98 17.64 19.44
CA ASP A 50 8.78 19.07 19.31
C ASP A 50 7.58 19.43 18.42
N PHE A 51 6.57 18.58 18.40
CA PHE A 51 5.39 18.77 17.56
C PHE A 51 4.56 19.96 18.03
N VAL A 52 4.26 20.88 17.10
CA VAL A 52 3.35 21.99 17.34
C VAL A 52 1.92 21.57 17.05
N ASP A 53 1.07 21.55 18.06
CA ASP A 53 -0.35 21.23 17.89
C ASP A 53 -1.07 22.35 17.14
N GLU A 54 -1.66 22.04 16.00
CA GLU A 54 -2.32 23.03 15.13
C GLU A 54 -3.51 23.73 15.79
N LYS A 55 -4.14 23.10 16.78
CA LYS A 55 -5.32 23.64 17.46
C LYS A 55 -4.98 24.58 18.62
N THR A 56 -3.91 24.24 19.35
CA THR A 56 -3.52 24.98 20.55
C THR A 56 -2.33 25.89 20.30
N GLY A 57 -1.53 25.64 19.27
CA GLY A 57 -0.26 26.33 19.01
C GLY A 57 0.86 25.97 20.00
N GLU A 58 0.61 24.99 20.88
CA GLU A 58 1.57 24.56 21.89
C GLU A 58 2.51 23.49 21.36
N THR A 59 3.77 23.58 21.73
CA THR A 59 4.76 22.51 21.46
C THR A 59 4.59 21.43 22.52
N ARG A 60 4.55 20.18 22.08
CA ARG A 60 4.42 19.02 22.96
C ARG A 60 5.12 17.79 22.42
N ASP A 61 5.47 16.90 23.31
CA ASP A 61 5.97 15.56 22.99
C ASP A 61 4.87 14.68 22.37
N PHE A 62 5.31 13.63 21.66
CA PHE A 62 4.42 12.58 21.19
C PHE A 62 3.68 11.93 22.37
N GLY A 63 2.38 11.77 22.23
CA GLY A 63 1.57 11.23 23.31
C GLY A 63 0.19 10.77 22.86
N ARG A 64 -0.65 10.49 23.86
CA ARG A 64 -2.02 9.99 23.66
C ARG A 64 -2.87 10.79 22.66
N PRO A 65 -2.80 12.13 22.58
CA PRO A 65 -3.55 12.89 21.57
C PRO A 65 -3.19 12.56 20.13
N ASP A 66 -2.00 12.00 19.89
CA ASP A 66 -1.52 11.65 18.54
C ASP A 66 -1.98 10.30 18.06
N VAL A 67 -2.51 9.48 18.97
CA VAL A 67 -3.02 8.15 18.68
C VAL A 67 -4.54 8.22 18.47
N LYS A 68 -5.04 7.47 17.49
CA LYS A 68 -6.47 7.35 17.21
C LYS A 68 -7.19 6.74 18.41
N HIS A 69 -8.38 7.25 18.72
CA HIS A 69 -9.23 6.71 19.80
C HIS A 69 -9.80 5.33 19.44
N ARG A 70 -10.06 5.10 18.17
CA ARG A 70 -10.52 3.84 17.62
C ARG A 70 -9.46 3.31 16.66
N LEU A 71 -8.85 2.20 17.02
CA LEU A 71 -7.88 1.51 16.19
C LEU A 71 -8.63 0.54 15.27
N VAL A 72 -8.52 0.75 13.97
CA VAL A 72 -9.13 -0.10 12.94
C VAL A 72 -8.08 -0.37 11.88
N GLY A 73 -8.01 -1.61 11.43
CA GLY A 73 -7.06 -2.09 10.44
C GLY A 73 -6.30 -3.32 10.96
N HIS A 74 -5.75 -4.08 10.03
CA HIS A 74 -5.07 -5.33 10.33
C HIS A 74 -3.57 -5.18 10.08
N TRP A 75 -2.79 -5.14 11.16
CA TRP A 75 -1.33 -5.14 11.05
C TRP A 75 -0.78 -6.51 10.65
N GLY A 76 -1.40 -7.59 11.09
CA GLY A 76 -0.86 -8.94 10.91
C GLY A 76 -0.55 -9.35 9.46
N THR A 77 -1.38 -8.95 8.51
CA THR A 77 -1.17 -9.23 7.08
C THR A 77 -0.28 -8.20 6.40
N THR A 78 -0.20 -7.00 6.94
CA THR A 78 0.40 -5.82 6.32
C THR A 78 1.88 -5.98 5.98
N PRO A 79 2.78 -6.44 6.89
CA PRO A 79 4.19 -6.55 6.57
C PRO A 79 4.50 -7.53 5.45
N GLY A 80 3.74 -8.64 5.37
CA GLY A 80 3.88 -9.63 4.31
C GLY A 80 3.42 -9.09 2.96
N ILE A 81 2.29 -8.40 2.93
CA ILE A 81 1.76 -7.77 1.71
C ILE A 81 2.74 -6.68 1.24
N ASN A 82 3.24 -5.82 2.12
CA ASN A 82 4.22 -4.78 1.77
C ASN A 82 5.53 -5.38 1.25
N PHE A 83 5.97 -6.50 1.80
CA PHE A 83 7.14 -7.23 1.31
C PHE A 83 6.92 -7.72 -0.13
N LEU A 84 5.77 -8.34 -0.38
CA LEU A 84 5.39 -8.81 -1.70
C LEU A 84 5.34 -7.66 -2.71
N PHE A 85 4.70 -6.55 -2.36
CA PHE A 85 4.63 -5.36 -3.21
C PHE A 85 6.01 -4.82 -3.59
N GLY A 86 6.92 -4.69 -2.62
CA GLY A 86 8.28 -4.21 -2.89
C GLY A 86 9.01 -5.04 -3.95
N HIS A 87 8.88 -6.36 -3.87
CA HIS A 87 9.48 -7.26 -4.85
C HIS A 87 8.76 -7.24 -6.21
N VAL A 88 7.43 -7.17 -6.22
CA VAL A 88 6.65 -7.09 -7.45
C VAL A 88 6.92 -5.77 -8.18
N ASN A 89 6.93 -4.64 -7.46
CA ASN A 89 7.22 -3.33 -8.05
C ASN A 89 8.61 -3.29 -8.67
N ARG A 90 9.60 -3.92 -8.03
CA ARG A 90 10.93 -4.08 -8.61
C ARG A 90 10.87 -4.83 -9.94
N LEU A 91 10.19 -5.97 -9.98
CA LEU A 91 10.05 -6.75 -11.23
C LEU A 91 9.31 -5.98 -12.32
N ILE A 92 8.27 -5.22 -11.96
CA ILE A 92 7.54 -4.35 -12.87
C ILE A 92 8.47 -3.30 -13.48
N ALA A 93 9.27 -2.63 -12.65
CA ALA A 93 10.22 -1.61 -13.09
C ALA A 93 11.35 -2.20 -13.97
N ASP A 94 11.96 -3.31 -13.54
CA ASP A 94 13.07 -3.95 -14.25
C ASP A 94 12.67 -4.46 -15.65
N HIS A 95 11.42 -4.86 -15.81
CA HIS A 95 10.91 -5.42 -17.07
C HIS A 95 10.04 -4.43 -17.85
N ASN A 96 9.85 -3.21 -17.35
CA ASN A 96 8.92 -2.22 -17.91
C ASN A 96 7.55 -2.86 -18.20
N GLN A 97 7.05 -3.63 -17.22
CA GLN A 97 5.84 -4.41 -17.34
C GLN A 97 4.62 -3.56 -17.02
N ASN A 98 3.61 -3.60 -17.88
CA ASN A 98 2.30 -3.06 -17.54
C ASN A 98 1.57 -4.04 -16.61
N ALA A 99 1.19 -3.60 -15.42
CA ALA A 99 0.63 -4.47 -14.40
C ALA A 99 -0.47 -3.80 -13.61
N ILE A 100 -1.41 -4.61 -13.12
CA ILE A 100 -2.43 -4.22 -12.14
C ILE A 100 -2.34 -5.15 -10.93
N PHE A 101 -2.44 -4.59 -9.74
CA PHE A 101 -2.37 -5.32 -8.49
C PHE A 101 -3.75 -5.40 -7.84
N LEU A 102 -4.21 -6.61 -7.52
CA LEU A 102 -5.47 -6.85 -6.84
C LEU A 102 -5.21 -7.44 -5.46
N MET A 103 -5.81 -6.85 -4.44
CA MET A 103 -5.67 -7.29 -3.06
C MET A 103 -6.96 -7.94 -2.58
N GLY A 104 -7.02 -9.26 -2.62
CA GLY A 104 -8.15 -10.05 -2.16
C GLY A 104 -8.45 -9.88 -0.68
N PRO A 105 -7.47 -10.08 0.23
CA PRO A 105 -7.69 -9.83 1.65
C PRO A 105 -7.79 -8.33 1.92
N GLY A 106 -8.99 -7.76 1.72
CA GLY A 106 -9.27 -6.33 1.84
C GLY A 106 -8.88 -5.72 3.18
N HIS A 107 -8.85 -6.52 4.25
CA HIS A 107 -8.34 -6.10 5.55
C HIS A 107 -6.85 -5.73 5.55
N GLY A 108 -6.10 -6.08 4.50
CA GLY A 108 -4.77 -5.55 4.19
C GLY A 108 -4.78 -4.12 3.63
N GLY A 109 -5.92 -3.41 3.67
CA GLY A 109 -6.11 -2.05 3.16
C GLY A 109 -4.99 -1.06 3.51
N PRO A 110 -4.46 -1.05 4.74
CA PRO A 110 -3.33 -0.18 5.07
C PRO A 110 -2.10 -0.38 4.16
N ALA A 111 -1.83 -1.61 3.75
CA ALA A 111 -0.73 -1.91 2.83
C ALA A 111 -1.03 -1.37 1.43
N GLY A 112 -2.18 -1.70 0.84
CA GLY A 112 -2.54 -1.23 -0.51
C GLY A 112 -2.57 0.29 -0.63
N THR A 113 -3.13 0.97 0.37
CA THR A 113 -3.16 2.43 0.42
C THR A 113 -1.75 3.03 0.54
N ALA A 114 -0.87 2.41 1.34
CA ALA A 114 0.52 2.82 1.46
C ALA A 114 1.26 2.69 0.12
N GLN A 115 1.00 1.62 -0.63
CA GLN A 115 1.58 1.42 -1.96
C GLN A 115 1.13 2.51 -2.94
N SER A 116 -0.18 2.78 -3.01
CA SER A 116 -0.73 3.83 -3.87
C SER A 116 -0.17 5.23 -3.54
N LEU A 117 0.16 5.48 -2.28
CA LEU A 117 0.83 6.73 -1.89
C LEU A 117 2.29 6.78 -2.37
N LEU A 118 3.03 5.67 -2.22
CA LEU A 118 4.44 5.60 -2.60
C LEU A 118 4.67 5.63 -4.10
N ASP A 119 3.78 5.02 -4.88
CA ASP A 119 3.86 5.04 -6.35
C ASP A 119 3.32 6.33 -6.99
N GLY A 120 2.66 7.19 -6.19
CA GLY A 120 2.11 8.47 -6.63
C GLY A 120 0.65 8.45 -7.05
N THR A 121 0.07 7.28 -7.35
CA THR A 121 -1.33 7.14 -7.80
C THR A 121 -2.33 7.80 -6.84
N TYR A 122 -2.06 7.71 -5.55
CA TYR A 122 -2.91 8.33 -4.52
C TYR A 122 -3.05 9.84 -4.71
N ARG A 123 -1.92 10.52 -4.99
CA ARG A 123 -1.88 11.98 -5.15
C ARG A 123 -2.49 12.45 -6.47
N GLU A 124 -2.49 11.63 -7.51
CA GLU A 124 -3.18 11.94 -8.76
C GLU A 124 -4.68 12.09 -8.53
N ILE A 125 -5.26 11.26 -7.66
CA ILE A 125 -6.69 11.25 -7.35
C ILE A 125 -7.00 12.21 -6.18
N ARG A 126 -6.09 12.29 -5.20
CA ARG A 126 -6.22 13.12 -4.00
C ARG A 126 -5.04 14.11 -3.86
N PRO A 127 -5.04 15.16 -4.67
CA PRO A 127 -3.94 16.14 -4.67
C PRO A 127 -3.83 16.97 -3.37
N ASP A 128 -4.85 16.90 -2.52
CA ASP A 128 -4.82 17.49 -1.17
C ASP A 128 -3.94 16.70 -0.18
N ILE A 129 -3.53 15.50 -0.53
CA ILE A 129 -2.55 14.68 0.21
C ILE A 129 -1.15 15.00 -0.34
N THR A 130 -0.58 16.07 0.17
CA THR A 130 0.71 16.60 -0.27
C THR A 130 1.91 15.74 0.19
N ASP A 131 3.08 16.01 -0.37
CA ASP A 131 4.32 15.25 -0.09
C ASP A 131 5.11 15.87 1.07
N ASP A 132 4.41 16.20 2.15
CA ASP A 132 4.94 16.82 3.35
C ASP A 132 4.27 16.27 4.61
N GLU A 133 4.67 16.77 5.78
CA GLU A 133 4.12 16.36 7.07
C GLU A 133 2.60 16.60 7.16
N ALA A 134 2.11 17.70 6.59
CA ALA A 134 0.69 18.02 6.60
C ALA A 134 -0.14 17.05 5.72
N GLY A 135 0.38 16.70 4.55
CA GLY A 135 -0.21 15.68 3.70
C GLY A 135 -0.22 14.30 4.35
N LEU A 136 0.90 13.93 4.99
CA LEU A 136 1.00 12.67 5.73
C LEU A 136 0.02 12.60 6.90
N GLN A 137 -0.17 13.71 7.62
CA GLN A 137 -1.16 13.82 8.68
C GLN A 137 -2.59 13.61 8.16
N LYS A 138 -2.94 14.22 7.03
CA LYS A 138 -4.25 14.02 6.37
C LYS A 138 -4.41 12.56 5.93
N PHE A 139 -3.38 11.98 5.34
CA PHE A 139 -3.36 10.60 4.90
C PHE A 139 -3.63 9.62 6.04
N PHE A 140 -3.00 9.81 7.19
CA PHE A 140 -3.25 8.97 8.36
C PHE A 140 -4.65 9.20 8.95
N ARG A 141 -5.10 10.45 9.03
CA ARG A 141 -6.41 10.79 9.62
C ARG A 141 -7.59 10.20 8.86
N GLN A 142 -7.55 10.19 7.54
CA GLN A 142 -8.69 9.79 6.70
C GLN A 142 -8.98 8.28 6.75
N PHE A 143 -7.98 7.45 7.08
CA PHE A 143 -8.13 6.00 7.10
C PHE A 143 -9.12 5.56 8.17
N SER A 144 -10.16 4.83 7.73
CA SER A 144 -11.25 4.34 8.59
C SER A 144 -11.95 5.44 9.39
N TYR A 145 -12.12 6.62 8.78
CA TYR A 145 -12.77 7.76 9.38
C TYR A 145 -13.92 8.25 8.50
N PRO A 146 -15.05 8.74 9.08
CA PRO A 146 -16.17 9.27 8.31
C PRO A 146 -15.72 10.37 7.33
N GLY A 147 -16.08 10.21 6.07
CA GLY A 147 -15.66 11.11 4.98
C GLY A 147 -14.24 10.86 4.45
N GLY A 148 -13.55 9.86 4.99
CA GLY A 148 -12.26 9.40 4.49
C GLY A 148 -12.39 8.13 3.63
N ILE A 149 -11.44 7.22 3.77
CA ILE A 149 -11.40 5.94 3.07
C ILE A 149 -11.76 4.78 4.00
N PRO A 150 -12.31 3.67 3.48
CA PRO A 150 -12.64 2.50 4.27
C PRO A 150 -11.37 1.81 4.81
N SER A 151 -11.56 0.97 5.85
CA SER A 151 -10.47 0.16 6.42
C SER A 151 -10.05 -1.01 5.53
N HIS A 152 -10.95 -1.46 4.68
CA HIS A 152 -10.69 -2.48 3.68
C HIS A 152 -10.40 -1.82 2.34
N PHE A 153 -9.49 -2.44 1.60
CA PHE A 153 -9.15 -1.97 0.26
C PHE A 153 -10.34 -2.20 -0.66
N ALA A 154 -10.90 -1.12 -1.20
CA ALA A 154 -12.17 -1.10 -1.92
C ALA A 154 -12.07 -0.14 -3.12
N PRO A 155 -13.01 -0.15 -4.06
CA PRO A 155 -12.98 0.73 -5.24
C PRO A 155 -12.92 2.23 -4.91
N GLU A 156 -13.38 2.65 -3.75
CA GLU A 156 -13.26 4.03 -3.25
C GLU A 156 -11.84 4.41 -2.84
N THR A 157 -10.99 3.41 -2.62
CA THR A 157 -9.58 3.65 -2.30
C THR A 157 -8.83 3.97 -3.58
N PRO A 158 -8.12 5.12 -3.67
CA PRO A 158 -7.33 5.45 -4.85
C PRO A 158 -6.37 4.33 -5.25
N GLY A 159 -6.44 3.93 -6.53
CA GLY A 159 -5.62 2.86 -7.08
C GLY A 159 -6.24 1.45 -6.99
N SER A 160 -7.45 1.31 -6.45
CA SER A 160 -8.15 0.01 -6.38
C SER A 160 -9.30 -0.09 -7.37
N ILE A 161 -9.47 -1.28 -7.94
CA ILE A 161 -10.66 -1.67 -8.71
C ILE A 161 -11.42 -2.81 -8.05
N HIS A 162 -10.93 -3.33 -6.93
CA HIS A 162 -11.41 -4.54 -6.28
C HIS A 162 -12.02 -4.25 -4.92
N GLU A 163 -13.18 -4.87 -4.65
CA GLU A 163 -13.83 -4.85 -3.35
C GLU A 163 -13.30 -5.98 -2.48
N GLY A 164 -12.25 -5.68 -1.70
CA GLY A 164 -11.58 -6.66 -0.86
C GLY A 164 -12.32 -7.03 0.42
N GLY A 165 -13.48 -6.42 0.69
CA GLY A 165 -14.37 -6.81 1.79
C GLY A 165 -15.22 -8.04 1.47
N GLU A 166 -15.42 -8.31 0.19
CA GLU A 166 -16.13 -9.50 -0.30
C GLU A 166 -15.11 -10.54 -0.78
N LEU A 167 -14.82 -11.53 0.06
CA LEU A 167 -13.85 -12.58 -0.24
C LEU A 167 -14.37 -13.55 -1.32
N GLY A 168 -13.44 -14.17 -2.05
CA GLY A 168 -13.73 -15.17 -3.08
C GLY A 168 -13.82 -14.64 -4.51
N TYR A 169 -13.71 -13.32 -4.74
CA TYR A 169 -13.85 -12.70 -6.08
C TYR A 169 -12.53 -12.26 -6.72
N THR A 170 -11.43 -12.33 -5.99
CA THR A 170 -10.14 -11.77 -6.43
C THR A 170 -9.69 -12.34 -7.77
N LEU A 171 -9.72 -13.65 -7.92
CA LEU A 171 -9.27 -14.31 -9.17
C LEU A 171 -10.18 -13.98 -10.34
N SER A 172 -11.49 -13.92 -10.14
CA SER A 172 -12.43 -13.56 -11.21
C SER A 172 -12.28 -12.09 -11.63
N HIS A 173 -12.05 -11.18 -10.69
CA HIS A 173 -11.76 -9.78 -10.98
C HIS A 173 -10.41 -9.62 -11.71
N ALA A 174 -9.36 -10.32 -11.26
CA ALA A 174 -8.07 -10.32 -11.92
C ALA A 174 -8.17 -10.83 -13.36
N TYR A 175 -8.86 -11.93 -13.56
CA TYR A 175 -9.11 -12.50 -14.88
C TYR A 175 -9.88 -11.55 -15.79
N GLY A 176 -10.97 -10.96 -15.28
CA GLY A 176 -11.77 -10.00 -16.01
C GLY A 176 -10.98 -8.75 -16.40
N ALA A 177 -10.12 -8.25 -15.52
CA ALA A 177 -9.30 -7.06 -15.77
C ALA A 177 -8.29 -7.22 -16.91
N VAL A 178 -7.84 -8.44 -17.20
CA VAL A 178 -6.82 -8.71 -18.22
C VAL A 178 -7.33 -9.49 -19.44
N MET A 179 -8.61 -9.87 -19.43
CA MET A 179 -9.17 -10.81 -20.42
C MET A 179 -8.94 -10.37 -21.86
N ASP A 180 -9.11 -9.09 -22.14
CA ASP A 180 -8.97 -8.50 -23.49
C ASP A 180 -7.70 -7.66 -23.66
N ASN A 181 -6.81 -7.69 -22.67
CA ASN A 181 -5.54 -6.97 -22.69
C ASN A 181 -4.36 -7.92 -22.43
N PRO A 182 -3.83 -8.60 -23.46
CA PRO A 182 -2.77 -9.59 -23.32
C PRO A 182 -1.41 -9.00 -22.88
N SER A 183 -1.25 -7.69 -22.89
CA SER A 183 -0.04 -7.00 -22.42
C SER A 183 -0.11 -6.57 -20.96
N LEU A 184 -1.27 -6.68 -20.31
CA LEU A 184 -1.48 -6.35 -18.91
C LEU A 184 -1.27 -7.59 -18.04
N LEU A 185 -0.38 -7.50 -17.06
CA LEU A 185 -0.19 -8.52 -16.04
C LEU A 185 -1.10 -8.24 -14.83
N ALA A 186 -1.92 -9.21 -14.45
CA ALA A 186 -2.61 -9.15 -13.17
C ALA A 186 -1.80 -9.86 -12.09
N VAL A 187 -1.51 -9.15 -10.99
CA VAL A 187 -0.92 -9.71 -9.77
C VAL A 187 -2.02 -9.74 -8.72
N ALA A 188 -2.45 -10.94 -8.36
CA ALA A 188 -3.51 -11.14 -7.38
C ALA A 188 -2.93 -11.71 -6.08
N VAL A 189 -3.17 -11.02 -4.97
CA VAL A 189 -2.97 -11.56 -3.62
C VAL A 189 -4.29 -12.21 -3.20
N VAL A 190 -4.25 -13.49 -2.92
CA VAL A 190 -5.42 -14.28 -2.54
C VAL A 190 -5.28 -14.71 -1.09
N GLY A 191 -6.35 -14.57 -0.32
CA GLY A 191 -6.41 -15.08 1.04
C GLY A 191 -6.52 -16.62 1.05
N ASP A 192 -6.09 -17.24 2.13
CA ASP A 192 -6.12 -18.69 2.29
C ASP A 192 -7.55 -19.28 2.35
N GLY A 193 -8.55 -18.42 2.56
CA GLY A 193 -9.96 -18.78 2.61
C GLY A 193 -10.78 -18.35 1.38
N GLU A 194 -10.14 -17.83 0.35
CA GLU A 194 -10.82 -17.37 -0.88
C GLU A 194 -11.01 -18.48 -1.92
#